data_399a98d3212fb8863ad73dc825119376
#
_entry.id   399a98d3212fb8863ad73dc825119376
#
_cell.length_a   1.000
_cell.length_b   1.000
_cell.length_c   1.000
_cell.angle_alpha   90.00
_cell.angle_beta   90.00
_cell.angle_gamma   90.00
#
_symmetry.space_group_name_H-M   'P 1'
#
loop_
_entity.id
_entity.type
_entity.pdbx_description
1 polymer ?
#
loop_
_entity_poly.entity_id
_entity_poly.type
_entity_poly.pdbx_seq_one_letter_code
_entity_poly.pdbx_strand_id
1 'polypeptide(L)'
;MNKKLLVSFALASLTGISTQAKEKMSSETTQQRPNIILFMVDDMGWQDTSLPFWTQKTHYNETYETPNMERLAKKGMMFTQAYACNISSATRCSLITGANNTRHRVTNWTLEKNKATDRPSNTIQLPDWNYNGVSQVTGTSNTFVGTSFVELLRQNGYHTIHCGKAHFGSIDTPGENPTHWGFEVNIAGHAAGGLATYLSEQNYGHTRDGKPYSLMAIPGLEDYWGTGIFATEALTREAIKAL
;
A
#
# COMPACT_ATOMS: atom_id res chain seq x y z
N MET A 1 10.70 83.38 1.02
CA MET A 1 12.13 83.11 1.38
C MET A 1 12.35 81.63 1.42
N ASN A 2 12.94 81.10 0.34
CA ASN A 2 13.19 79.73 0.15
C ASN A 2 14.62 79.35 0.57
N LYS A 3 14.77 78.43 1.49
CA LYS A 3 16.07 77.81 1.79
C LYS A 3 16.07 76.41 1.17
N LYS A 4 16.85 76.21 0.13
CA LYS A 4 17.19 74.92 -0.45
C LYS A 4 18.28 74.30 0.40
N LEU A 5 18.04 73.10 0.88
CA LEU A 5 19.02 72.29 1.57
C LEU A 5 19.64 71.31 0.56
N LEU A 6 20.91 71.47 0.30
CA LEU A 6 21.72 70.55 -0.51
C LEU A 6 22.15 69.38 0.41
N VAL A 7 21.80 68.19 0.00
CA VAL A 7 22.32 66.93 0.60
C VAL A 7 23.34 66.36 -0.35
N SER A 8 24.61 66.42 0.04
CA SER A 8 25.73 65.77 -0.67
C SER A 8 25.77 64.28 -0.33
N PHE A 9 25.60 63.44 -1.32
CA PHE A 9 25.88 61.98 -1.20
C PHE A 9 27.36 61.73 -1.40
N ALA A 10 28.02 61.24 -0.35
CA ALA A 10 29.36 60.71 -0.44
C ALA A 10 29.27 59.26 -0.95
N LEU A 11 29.86 59.02 -2.12
CA LEU A 11 30.01 57.70 -2.73
C LEU A 11 31.26 57.05 -2.11
N ALA A 12 31.07 56.17 -1.14
CA ALA A 12 32.15 55.34 -0.63
C ALA A 12 32.23 54.05 -1.44
N SER A 13 33.34 53.89 -2.14
CA SER A 13 33.76 52.69 -2.86
C SER A 13 33.96 51.54 -1.91
N LEU A 14 33.08 50.51 -1.96
CA LEU A 14 33.27 49.21 -1.39
C LEU A 14 33.66 48.22 -2.49
N THR A 15 34.92 48.25 -2.90
CA THR A 15 35.55 47.15 -3.63
C THR A 15 36.36 46.30 -2.62
N GLY A 16 35.94 45.06 -2.45
CA GLY A 16 36.80 44.07 -1.79
C GLY A 16 36.21 43.32 -0.61
N ILE A 17 35.12 42.54 -0.80
CA ILE A 17 34.84 41.35 -0.03
C ILE A 17 33.85 40.51 -0.87
N SER A 18 34.33 39.78 -1.86
CA SER A 18 33.49 38.81 -2.58
C SER A 18 34.27 37.60 -3.11
N THR A 19 35.19 37.05 -2.32
CA THR A 19 35.95 35.86 -2.76
C THR A 19 36.06 34.77 -1.70
N GLN A 20 35.28 34.80 -0.62
CA GLN A 20 35.29 33.69 0.36
C GLN A 20 33.93 33.09 0.70
N ALA A 21 32.89 33.36 -0.06
CA ALA A 21 31.57 32.76 0.18
C ALA A 21 31.15 31.71 -0.88
N LYS A 22 32.07 31.22 -1.71
CA LYS A 22 31.76 30.28 -2.80
C LYS A 22 32.32 28.87 -2.64
N GLU A 23 32.93 28.53 -1.51
CA GLU A 23 33.49 27.17 -1.28
C GLU A 23 32.87 26.40 -0.13
N LYS A 24 31.64 26.69 0.28
CA LYS A 24 30.98 25.94 1.36
C LYS A 24 29.54 25.51 1.02
N MET A 25 29.28 25.22 -0.25
CA MET A 25 28.02 24.61 -0.69
C MET A 25 28.31 23.47 -1.67
N SER A 26 29.02 22.45 -1.24
CA SER A 26 29.08 21.16 -1.93
C SER A 26 29.54 20.06 -0.98
N SER A 27 28.78 19.85 0.08
CA SER A 27 28.61 18.53 0.65
C SER A 27 27.12 18.36 0.90
N GLU A 28 26.33 18.31 -0.15
CA GLU A 28 25.11 17.52 -0.08
C GLU A 28 25.59 16.11 0.22
N THR A 29 25.62 15.79 1.52
CA THR A 29 25.52 14.41 1.93
C THR A 29 24.24 13.92 1.27
N THR A 30 24.36 13.17 0.19
CA THR A 30 23.23 12.41 -0.38
C THR A 30 22.77 11.51 0.74
N GLN A 31 21.83 12.00 1.54
CA GLN A 31 21.23 11.22 2.60
C GLN A 31 20.61 10.00 1.91
N GLN A 32 21.25 8.85 2.10
CA GLN A 32 20.81 7.62 1.50
C GLN A 32 19.37 7.36 1.95
N ARG A 33 18.44 7.35 1.02
CA ARG A 33 17.03 7.12 1.31
C ARG A 33 16.85 5.68 1.83
N PRO A 34 16.09 5.47 2.92
CA PRO A 34 15.87 4.14 3.44
C PRO A 34 15.03 3.31 2.47
N ASN A 35 15.31 2.02 2.38
CA ASN A 35 14.37 1.08 1.79
C ASN A 35 13.16 0.92 2.72
N ILE A 36 11.97 0.81 2.13
CA ILE A 36 10.70 0.71 2.86
C ILE A 36 10.03 -0.61 2.48
N ILE A 37 9.84 -1.49 3.44
CA ILE A 37 9.09 -2.73 3.28
C ILE A 37 7.83 -2.64 4.13
N LEU A 38 6.67 -2.63 3.49
CA LEU A 38 5.37 -2.71 4.16
C LEU A 38 4.86 -4.15 4.05
N PHE A 39 4.98 -4.92 5.12
CA PHE A 39 4.53 -6.30 5.19
C PHE A 39 3.16 -6.37 5.86
N MET A 40 2.10 -6.55 5.06
CA MET A 40 0.73 -6.63 5.55
C MET A 40 0.29 -8.09 5.66
N VAL A 41 -0.06 -8.53 6.85
CA VAL A 41 -0.62 -9.87 7.09
C VAL A 41 -2.15 -9.75 7.12
N ASP A 42 -2.81 -10.52 6.25
CA ASP A 42 -4.27 -10.52 6.14
C ASP A 42 -4.91 -11.35 7.25
N ASP A 43 -6.04 -10.89 7.77
CA ASP A 43 -6.87 -11.57 8.78
C ASP A 43 -6.14 -11.99 10.07
N MET A 44 -5.00 -11.38 10.40
CA MET A 44 -4.25 -11.66 11.62
C MET A 44 -4.70 -10.74 12.76
N GLY A 45 -5.22 -11.33 13.80
CA GLY A 45 -5.57 -10.63 15.04
C GLY A 45 -4.36 -10.41 15.95
N TRP A 46 -4.51 -9.53 16.93
CA TRP A 46 -3.46 -9.19 17.90
C TRP A 46 -3.05 -10.37 18.82
N GLN A 47 -3.85 -11.43 18.85
CA GLN A 47 -3.57 -12.65 19.60
C GLN A 47 -3.07 -13.81 18.73
N ASP A 48 -3.03 -13.66 17.41
CA ASP A 48 -2.65 -14.71 16.45
C ASP A 48 -1.15 -14.79 16.20
N THR A 49 -0.35 -14.35 17.17
CA THR A 49 1.10 -14.41 17.18
C THR A 49 1.61 -14.81 18.57
N SER A 50 2.85 -15.24 18.68
CA SER A 50 3.51 -15.45 19.97
C SER A 50 3.88 -14.15 20.71
N LEU A 51 3.73 -12.99 20.03
CA LEU A 51 3.93 -11.66 20.62
C LEU A 51 2.65 -11.19 21.32
N PRO A 52 2.73 -10.76 22.58
CA PRO A 52 1.63 -10.10 23.23
C PRO A 52 1.55 -8.64 22.79
N PHE A 53 0.66 -8.31 21.86
CA PHE A 53 0.35 -6.90 21.53
C PHE A 53 -0.47 -6.21 22.62
N TRP A 54 -0.28 -6.63 23.85
CA TRP A 54 -0.93 -6.16 25.07
C TRP A 54 0.06 -6.19 26.23
N THR A 55 -0.35 -5.71 27.39
CA THR A 55 0.49 -5.71 28.61
C THR A 55 0.76 -7.10 29.18
N GLN A 56 -0.05 -8.08 28.80
CA GLN A 56 0.05 -9.45 29.26
C GLN A 56 -0.04 -10.42 28.07
N LYS A 57 0.71 -11.52 28.16
CA LYS A 57 0.59 -12.64 27.23
C LYS A 57 -0.75 -13.36 27.50
N THR A 58 -1.49 -13.63 26.42
CA THR A 58 -2.77 -14.34 26.51
C THR A 58 -2.58 -15.82 26.17
N HIS A 59 -3.57 -16.65 26.52
CA HIS A 59 -3.57 -18.07 26.15
C HIS A 59 -3.38 -18.30 24.64
N TYR A 60 -3.99 -17.44 23.80
CA TYR A 60 -3.85 -17.57 22.33
C TYR A 60 -2.43 -17.29 21.86
N ASN A 61 -1.72 -16.33 22.46
CA ASN A 61 -0.33 -16.08 22.13
C ASN A 61 0.60 -17.26 22.44
N GLU A 62 0.18 -18.18 23.33
CA GLU A 62 0.95 -19.38 23.66
C GLU A 62 0.75 -20.50 22.64
N THR A 63 -0.30 -20.42 21.82
CA THR A 63 -0.62 -21.41 20.79
C THR A 63 0.20 -21.21 19.51
N TYR A 64 0.63 -19.97 19.25
CA TYR A 64 1.33 -19.61 18.02
C TYR A 64 2.84 -19.54 18.20
N GLU A 65 3.55 -19.95 17.16
CA GLU A 65 5.00 -19.82 17.06
C GLU A 65 5.37 -18.87 15.93
N THR A 66 5.73 -17.62 16.26
CA THR A 66 6.12 -16.58 15.30
C THR A 66 7.51 -16.01 15.60
N PRO A 67 8.58 -16.83 15.55
CA PRO A 67 9.92 -16.45 16.02
C PRO A 67 10.54 -15.31 15.21
N ASN A 68 10.19 -15.17 13.93
CA ASN A 68 10.68 -14.08 13.10
C ASN A 68 10.02 -12.74 13.47
N MET A 69 8.74 -12.75 13.84
CA MET A 69 8.05 -11.56 14.37
C MET A 69 8.64 -11.16 15.71
N GLU A 70 8.93 -12.11 16.60
CA GLU A 70 9.62 -11.83 17.86
C GLU A 70 11.00 -11.19 17.64
N ARG A 71 11.77 -11.71 16.66
CA ARG A 71 13.07 -11.15 16.30
C ARG A 71 12.95 -9.73 15.76
N LEU A 72 11.92 -9.46 14.94
CA LEU A 72 11.64 -8.13 14.43
C LEU A 72 11.24 -7.17 15.55
N ALA A 73 10.35 -7.57 16.44
CA ALA A 73 9.91 -6.78 17.60
C ALA A 73 11.07 -6.40 18.54
N LYS A 74 12.03 -7.30 18.76
CA LYS A 74 13.23 -7.04 19.57
C LYS A 74 14.16 -5.99 18.96
N LYS A 75 14.09 -5.80 17.62
CA LYS A 75 14.95 -4.85 16.89
C LYS A 75 14.24 -3.55 16.53
N GLY A 76 12.94 -3.52 16.66
CA GLY A 76 12.09 -2.41 16.24
C GLY A 76 11.19 -1.89 17.34
N MET A 77 10.08 -1.30 16.93
CA MET A 77 9.04 -0.77 17.83
C MET A 77 7.75 -1.55 17.61
N MET A 78 7.07 -1.90 18.68
CA MET A 78 5.77 -2.56 18.66
C MET A 78 4.68 -1.56 19.05
N PHE A 79 3.71 -1.35 18.15
CA PHE A 79 2.55 -0.50 18.40
C PHE A 79 1.42 -1.35 18.96
N THR A 80 0.96 -1.04 20.16
CA THR A 80 -0.14 -1.75 20.84
C THR A 80 -1.51 -1.16 20.56
N GLN A 81 -1.57 0.00 19.90
CA GLN A 81 -2.81 0.71 19.56
C GLN A 81 -2.81 1.09 18.07
N ALA A 82 -2.58 0.12 17.20
CA ALA A 82 -2.74 0.27 15.76
C ALA A 82 -4.00 -0.49 15.31
N TYR A 83 -4.87 0.19 14.58
CA TYR A 83 -6.18 -0.32 14.22
C TYR A 83 -6.36 -0.36 12.71
N ALA A 84 -6.95 -1.44 12.21
CA ALA A 84 -7.42 -1.59 10.84
C ALA A 84 -8.91 -1.24 10.73
N CYS A 85 -9.42 -1.15 9.50
CA CYS A 85 -10.85 -1.10 9.27
C CYS A 85 -11.49 -2.49 9.50
N ASN A 86 -12.81 -2.54 9.41
CA ASN A 86 -13.61 -3.73 9.69
C ASN A 86 -13.38 -4.89 8.70
N ILE A 87 -12.85 -4.61 7.51
CA ILE A 87 -12.67 -5.60 6.45
C ILE A 87 -11.49 -5.23 5.54
N SER A 88 -11.02 -6.22 4.81
CA SER A 88 -9.84 -6.18 3.95
C SER A 88 -9.82 -5.01 2.95
N SER A 89 -10.84 -4.86 2.09
CA SER A 89 -10.90 -3.75 1.11
C SER A 89 -10.87 -2.40 1.79
N ALA A 90 -11.65 -2.19 2.85
CA ALA A 90 -11.69 -0.93 3.58
C ALA A 90 -10.32 -0.56 4.15
N THR A 91 -9.63 -1.52 4.76
CA THR A 91 -8.27 -1.35 5.29
C THR A 91 -7.27 -1.01 4.19
N ARG A 92 -7.29 -1.74 3.08
CA ARG A 92 -6.34 -1.56 1.98
C ARG A 92 -6.58 -0.28 1.20
N CYS A 93 -7.83 0.09 1.01
CA CYS A 93 -8.21 1.40 0.45
C CYS A 93 -7.75 2.55 1.34
N SER A 94 -7.93 2.43 2.66
CA SER A 94 -7.42 3.42 3.62
C SER A 94 -5.90 3.52 3.57
N LEU A 95 -5.21 2.39 3.52
CA LEU A 95 -3.75 2.33 3.47
C LEU A 95 -3.22 3.01 2.20
N ILE A 96 -3.71 2.63 1.02
CA ILE A 96 -3.16 3.12 -0.26
C ILE A 96 -3.44 4.61 -0.47
N THR A 97 -4.57 5.13 0.02
CA THR A 97 -4.99 6.52 -0.19
C THR A 97 -4.72 7.45 0.99
N GLY A 98 -4.39 6.92 2.17
CA GLY A 98 -4.33 7.70 3.41
C GLY A 98 -5.67 8.27 3.86
N ALA A 99 -6.78 7.87 3.23
CA ALA A 99 -8.12 8.32 3.58
C ALA A 99 -8.77 7.37 4.58
N ASN A 100 -9.47 7.91 5.56
CA ASN A 100 -10.28 7.11 6.47
C ASN A 100 -11.46 6.46 5.73
N ASN A 101 -11.93 5.29 6.17
CA ASN A 101 -13.01 4.55 5.52
C ASN A 101 -14.36 5.30 5.50
N THR A 102 -14.60 6.21 6.43
CA THR A 102 -15.76 7.10 6.39
C THR A 102 -15.68 8.12 5.26
N ARG A 103 -14.45 8.50 4.84
CA ARG A 103 -14.21 9.42 3.74
C ARG A 103 -14.26 8.72 2.38
N HIS A 104 -13.56 7.61 2.21
CA HIS A 104 -13.58 6.87 0.95
C HIS A 104 -14.83 5.99 0.78
N ARG A 105 -15.62 5.79 1.83
CA ARG A 105 -16.90 5.05 1.81
C ARG A 105 -16.80 3.65 1.21
N VAL A 106 -15.67 2.98 1.34
CA VAL A 106 -15.51 1.54 1.08
C VAL A 106 -15.64 0.86 2.43
N THR A 107 -16.79 0.25 2.70
CA THR A 107 -17.16 -0.29 4.02
C THR A 107 -17.38 -1.80 4.01
N ASN A 108 -17.34 -2.42 2.82
CA ASN A 108 -17.40 -3.85 2.62
C ASN A 108 -16.34 -4.28 1.59
N TRP A 109 -16.20 -5.58 1.33
CA TRP A 109 -15.25 -6.08 0.34
C TRP A 109 -15.74 -5.84 -1.09
N THR A 110 -14.82 -5.63 -2.01
CA THR A 110 -15.09 -5.38 -3.42
C THR A 110 -14.64 -6.56 -4.27
N LEU A 111 -15.30 -6.85 -5.39
CA LEU A 111 -14.84 -7.84 -6.35
C LEU A 111 -15.32 -7.54 -7.77
N GLU A 112 -16.61 -7.60 -8.00
CA GLU A 112 -17.21 -7.43 -9.31
C GLU A 112 -17.61 -5.97 -9.54
N LYS A 113 -17.31 -5.45 -10.72
CA LYS A 113 -17.67 -4.07 -11.10
C LYS A 113 -19.18 -3.84 -11.01
N ASN A 114 -19.55 -2.74 -10.38
CA ASN A 114 -20.93 -2.30 -10.21
C ASN A 114 -21.83 -3.27 -9.41
N LYS A 115 -21.21 -4.10 -8.57
CA LYS A 115 -21.94 -5.07 -7.76
C LYS A 115 -21.57 -4.91 -6.28
N ALA A 116 -22.53 -4.46 -5.50
CA ALA A 116 -22.41 -4.47 -4.06
C ALA A 116 -22.41 -5.91 -3.52
N THR A 117 -21.58 -6.16 -2.51
CA THR A 117 -21.47 -7.49 -1.87
C THR A 117 -22.34 -7.61 -0.61
N ASP A 118 -23.07 -6.56 -0.26
CA ASP A 118 -24.03 -6.59 0.83
C ASP A 118 -25.20 -7.53 0.53
N ARG A 119 -25.65 -8.22 1.57
CA ARG A 119 -26.84 -9.05 1.46
C ARG A 119 -28.10 -8.17 1.53
N PRO A 120 -29.09 -8.38 0.65
CA PRO A 120 -30.37 -7.69 0.75
C PRO A 120 -30.99 -7.88 2.13
N SER A 121 -31.60 -6.82 2.66
CA SER A 121 -32.27 -6.83 3.95
C SER A 121 -33.66 -6.21 3.83
N ASN A 122 -34.66 -6.84 4.46
CA ASN A 122 -36.01 -6.28 4.56
C ASN A 122 -36.18 -5.32 5.73
N THR A 123 -35.22 -5.25 6.61
CA THR A 123 -35.30 -4.47 7.86
C THR A 123 -34.31 -3.33 7.93
N ILE A 124 -33.30 -3.31 7.09
CA ILE A 124 -32.24 -2.30 7.07
C ILE A 124 -32.08 -1.76 5.65
N GLN A 125 -32.15 -0.45 5.50
CA GLN A 125 -31.74 0.22 4.28
C GLN A 125 -30.21 0.23 4.23
N LEU A 126 -29.63 -0.43 3.22
CA LEU A 126 -28.19 -0.44 3.02
C LEU A 126 -27.68 0.96 2.64
N PRO A 127 -26.52 1.40 3.18
CA PRO A 127 -25.93 2.67 2.80
C PRO A 127 -25.45 2.64 1.34
N ASP A 128 -25.47 3.80 0.71
CA ASP A 128 -24.76 3.98 -0.56
C ASP A 128 -23.26 4.09 -0.30
N TRP A 129 -22.47 3.15 -0.79
CA TRP A 129 -21.03 3.07 -0.60
C TRP A 129 -20.26 2.81 -1.90
N ASN A 130 -18.94 2.96 -1.89
CA ASN A 130 -18.09 2.84 -3.06
C ASN A 130 -17.67 1.38 -3.30
N TYR A 131 -18.62 0.54 -3.76
CA TYR A 131 -18.40 -0.90 -3.96
C TYR A 131 -17.44 -1.23 -5.13
N ASN A 132 -17.07 -0.25 -5.94
CA ASN A 132 -15.98 -0.39 -6.91
C ASN A 132 -14.60 -0.04 -6.32
N GLY A 133 -14.53 0.30 -5.02
CA GLY A 133 -13.29 0.55 -4.31
C GLY A 133 -12.75 1.96 -4.52
N VAL A 134 -11.47 2.06 -4.78
CA VAL A 134 -10.77 3.34 -4.96
C VAL A 134 -10.04 3.39 -6.30
N SER A 135 -9.73 4.61 -6.78
CA SER A 135 -9.02 4.85 -8.04
C SER A 135 -8.19 6.12 -7.98
N GLN A 136 -7.12 6.23 -8.76
CA GLN A 136 -6.40 7.50 -8.97
C GLN A 136 -7.00 8.34 -10.10
N VAL A 137 -7.89 7.75 -10.91
CA VAL A 137 -8.54 8.44 -12.03
C VAL A 137 -10.05 8.53 -11.84
N THR A 138 -10.64 9.57 -12.39
CA THR A 138 -12.09 9.79 -12.41
C THR A 138 -12.79 8.93 -13.46
N GLY A 139 -14.12 8.86 -13.43
CA GLY A 139 -14.94 8.26 -14.48
C GLY A 139 -15.53 6.88 -14.14
N THR A 140 -15.16 6.29 -13.01
CA THR A 140 -15.81 5.06 -12.51
C THR A 140 -16.79 5.44 -11.42
N SER A 141 -18.06 5.07 -11.59
CA SER A 141 -19.09 5.27 -10.57
C SER A 141 -18.78 4.45 -9.30
N ASN A 142 -19.36 4.86 -8.17
CA ASN A 142 -19.20 4.16 -6.88
C ASN A 142 -17.74 3.82 -6.56
N THR A 143 -16.86 4.79 -6.81
CA THR A 143 -15.41 4.71 -6.60
C THR A 143 -14.94 6.00 -5.94
N PHE A 144 -14.13 5.89 -4.92
CA PHE A 144 -13.44 7.04 -4.34
C PHE A 144 -12.18 7.36 -5.17
N VAL A 145 -12.02 8.61 -5.53
CA VAL A 145 -10.81 9.09 -6.23
C VAL A 145 -9.84 9.68 -5.22
N GLY A 146 -8.62 9.15 -5.19
CA GLY A 146 -7.59 9.58 -4.25
C GLY A 146 -6.18 9.36 -4.78
N THR A 147 -5.22 10.06 -4.21
CA THR A 147 -3.80 9.90 -4.53
C THR A 147 -3.19 8.80 -3.70
N SER A 148 -2.35 7.97 -4.32
CA SER A 148 -1.61 6.91 -3.63
C SER A 148 -0.34 7.45 -2.99
N PHE A 149 -0.01 6.98 -1.77
CA PHE A 149 1.30 7.23 -1.20
C PHE A 149 2.44 6.59 -2.00
N VAL A 150 2.16 5.49 -2.68
CA VAL A 150 3.13 4.79 -3.54
C VAL A 150 3.51 5.64 -4.74
N GLU A 151 2.51 6.30 -5.38
CA GLU A 151 2.77 7.24 -6.47
C GLU A 151 3.65 8.40 -5.99
N LEU A 152 3.45 8.91 -4.79
CA LEU A 152 4.31 9.94 -4.22
C LEU A 152 5.73 9.44 -3.99
N LEU A 153 5.91 8.21 -3.54
CA LEU A 153 7.23 7.59 -3.40
C LEU A 153 7.91 7.43 -4.77
N ARG A 154 7.19 6.91 -5.76
CA ARG A 154 7.69 6.76 -7.14
C ARG A 154 8.15 8.10 -7.73
N GLN A 155 7.36 9.17 -7.58
CA GLN A 155 7.71 10.52 -8.00
C GLN A 155 8.95 11.07 -7.29
N ASN A 156 9.26 10.54 -6.12
CA ASN A 156 10.47 10.85 -5.36
C ASN A 156 11.61 9.87 -5.60
N GLY A 157 11.56 9.07 -6.67
CA GLY A 157 12.65 8.21 -7.14
C GLY A 157 12.82 6.89 -6.38
N TYR A 158 11.76 6.40 -5.73
CA TYR A 158 11.72 5.04 -5.23
C TYR A 158 11.31 4.07 -6.36
N HIS A 159 11.97 2.94 -6.47
CA HIS A 159 11.46 1.80 -7.22
C HIS A 159 10.37 1.11 -6.37
N THR A 160 9.18 0.91 -6.95
CA THR A 160 7.98 0.54 -6.20
C THR A 160 7.45 -0.82 -6.64
N ILE A 161 7.37 -1.75 -5.70
CA ILE A 161 7.01 -3.16 -5.97
C ILE A 161 5.80 -3.53 -5.12
N HIS A 162 4.80 -4.13 -5.75
CA HIS A 162 3.68 -4.80 -5.09
C HIS A 162 3.83 -6.31 -5.22
N CYS A 163 3.62 -7.04 -4.14
CA CYS A 163 3.61 -8.50 -4.16
C CYS A 163 2.47 -9.03 -3.28
N GLY A 164 1.62 -9.86 -3.85
CA GLY A 164 0.50 -10.49 -3.17
C GLY A 164 -0.83 -9.74 -3.31
N LYS A 165 -1.73 -9.90 -2.36
CA LYS A 165 -3.10 -9.34 -2.37
C LYS A 165 -3.11 -7.82 -2.45
N ALA A 166 -3.81 -7.27 -3.45
CA ALA A 166 -4.06 -5.82 -3.62
C ALA A 166 -5.43 -5.39 -3.06
N HIS A 167 -6.50 -5.81 -3.68
CA HIS A 167 -7.88 -5.59 -3.23
C HIS A 167 -8.25 -4.12 -3.03
N PHE A 168 -7.77 -3.24 -3.92
CA PHE A 168 -8.03 -1.80 -3.89
C PHE A 168 -9.30 -1.41 -4.65
N GLY A 169 -9.65 -2.16 -5.70
CA GLY A 169 -10.83 -1.92 -6.53
C GLY A 169 -11.32 -3.18 -7.20
N SER A 170 -12.56 -3.10 -7.73
CA SER A 170 -13.23 -4.20 -8.40
C SER A 170 -12.59 -4.53 -9.75
N ILE A 171 -12.83 -5.74 -10.26
CA ILE A 171 -12.46 -6.20 -11.60
C ILE A 171 -12.96 -5.20 -12.66
N ASP A 172 -12.22 -5.00 -13.73
CA ASP A 172 -12.49 -4.04 -14.80
C ASP A 172 -12.62 -2.58 -14.33
N THR A 173 -11.99 -2.23 -13.20
CA THR A 173 -11.84 -0.84 -12.76
C THR A 173 -10.36 -0.46 -12.67
N PRO A 174 -10.02 0.83 -12.74
CA PRO A 174 -8.61 1.26 -12.60
C PRO A 174 -7.98 0.86 -11.25
N GLY A 175 -8.80 0.66 -10.21
CA GLY A 175 -8.34 0.24 -8.89
C GLY A 175 -7.91 -1.21 -8.79
N GLU A 176 -8.24 -2.05 -9.78
CA GLU A 176 -7.91 -3.47 -9.79
C GLU A 176 -6.39 -3.72 -9.79
N ASN A 177 -5.68 -3.01 -10.67
CA ASN A 177 -4.27 -3.27 -10.94
C ASN A 177 -3.37 -2.35 -10.10
N PRO A 178 -2.47 -2.89 -9.27
CA PRO A 178 -1.49 -2.13 -8.51
C PRO A 178 -0.64 -1.16 -9.33
N THR A 179 -0.37 -1.44 -10.60
CA THR A 179 0.40 -0.51 -11.43
C THR A 179 -0.30 0.84 -11.63
N HIS A 180 -1.62 0.89 -11.56
CA HIS A 180 -2.39 2.13 -11.59
C HIS A 180 -2.28 2.95 -10.29
N TRP A 181 -1.65 2.39 -9.27
CA TRP A 181 -1.44 3.00 -7.96
C TRP A 181 0.00 3.51 -7.75
N GLY A 182 0.83 3.46 -8.82
CA GLY A 182 2.22 3.90 -8.77
C GLY A 182 3.22 2.79 -8.47
N PHE A 183 2.79 1.53 -8.40
CA PHE A 183 3.72 0.41 -8.37
C PHE A 183 4.28 0.16 -9.78
N GLU A 184 5.59 0.07 -9.91
CA GLU A 184 6.28 -0.22 -11.18
C GLU A 184 6.28 -1.72 -11.46
N VAL A 185 6.25 -2.53 -10.41
CA VAL A 185 6.17 -3.99 -10.49
C VAL A 185 4.93 -4.47 -9.74
N ASN A 186 4.17 -5.37 -10.35
CA ASN A 186 3.05 -6.06 -9.73
C ASN A 186 3.21 -7.57 -9.82
N ILE A 187 3.31 -8.22 -8.68
CA ILE A 187 3.40 -9.67 -8.54
C ILE A 187 2.12 -10.15 -7.86
N ALA A 188 1.27 -10.82 -8.59
CA ALA A 188 0.04 -11.45 -8.11
C ALA A 188 -1.01 -10.51 -7.49
N GLY A 189 -0.87 -9.18 -7.64
CA GLY A 189 -1.85 -8.22 -7.16
C GLY A 189 -3.00 -8.02 -8.13
N HIS A 190 -4.24 -8.13 -7.64
CA HIS A 190 -5.47 -7.93 -8.42
C HIS A 190 -6.66 -7.60 -7.52
N ALA A 191 -7.87 -7.56 -8.09
CA ALA A 191 -9.10 -7.19 -7.40
C ALA A 191 -9.54 -8.15 -6.29
N ALA A 192 -9.19 -9.44 -6.37
CA ALA A 192 -9.71 -10.43 -5.44
C ALA A 192 -9.11 -10.31 -4.05
N GLY A 193 -9.94 -10.52 -3.05
CA GLY A 193 -9.58 -10.47 -1.65
C GLY A 193 -9.04 -11.79 -1.07
N GLY A 194 -9.03 -12.85 -1.85
CA GLY A 194 -8.55 -14.18 -1.48
C GLY A 194 -8.07 -14.95 -2.69
N LEU A 195 -7.67 -16.19 -2.48
CA LEU A 195 -7.19 -17.10 -3.52
C LEU A 195 -8.27 -18.14 -3.85
N ALA A 196 -8.44 -18.44 -5.13
CA ALA A 196 -9.29 -19.56 -5.57
C ALA A 196 -8.76 -20.88 -5.02
N THR A 197 -7.43 -21.03 -5.00
CA THR A 197 -6.71 -22.14 -4.40
C THR A 197 -5.27 -21.73 -4.12
N TYR A 198 -4.65 -22.36 -3.11
CA TYR A 198 -3.23 -22.16 -2.77
C TYR A 198 -2.30 -23.17 -3.44
N LEU A 199 -2.87 -24.13 -4.20
CA LEU A 199 -2.14 -25.27 -4.76
C LEU A 199 -1.66 -24.98 -6.18
N SER A 200 -0.37 -25.19 -6.41
CA SER A 200 0.24 -25.07 -7.74
C SER A 200 -0.28 -26.10 -8.74
N GLU A 201 -0.69 -27.28 -8.25
CA GLU A 201 -1.30 -28.34 -9.06
C GLU A 201 -2.66 -27.93 -9.65
N GLN A 202 -3.28 -26.92 -9.07
CA GLN A 202 -4.51 -26.28 -9.55
C GLN A 202 -4.21 -24.92 -10.19
N ASN A 203 -2.94 -24.66 -10.54
CA ASN A 203 -2.47 -23.43 -11.19
C ASN A 203 -2.98 -22.15 -10.50
N TYR A 204 -3.12 -22.18 -9.17
CA TYR A 204 -3.64 -21.09 -8.34
C TYR A 204 -4.96 -20.47 -8.85
N GLY A 205 -5.84 -21.31 -9.40
CA GLY A 205 -7.16 -20.88 -9.89
C GLY A 205 -7.29 -20.81 -11.41
N HIS A 206 -6.33 -21.32 -12.17
CA HIS A 206 -6.37 -21.36 -13.63
C HIS A 206 -6.47 -22.79 -14.17
N THR A 207 -7.10 -22.90 -15.33
CA THR A 207 -7.10 -24.13 -16.13
C THR A 207 -5.73 -24.37 -16.75
N ARG A 208 -5.50 -25.53 -17.33
CA ARG A 208 -4.22 -25.88 -17.98
C ARG A 208 -3.86 -24.98 -19.17
N ASP A 209 -4.86 -24.41 -19.85
CA ASP A 209 -4.70 -23.44 -20.94
C ASP A 209 -4.60 -21.98 -20.44
N GLY A 210 -4.43 -21.77 -19.14
CA GLY A 210 -4.18 -20.46 -18.56
C GLY A 210 -5.40 -19.59 -18.33
N LYS A 211 -6.62 -20.11 -18.54
CA LYS A 211 -7.84 -19.35 -18.28
C LYS A 211 -8.22 -19.42 -16.79
N PRO A 212 -8.58 -18.29 -16.19
CA PRO A 212 -9.10 -18.33 -14.81
C PRO A 212 -10.43 -19.10 -14.77
N TYR A 213 -10.56 -20.04 -13.86
CA TYR A 213 -11.83 -20.70 -13.57
C TYR A 213 -12.58 -20.07 -12.39
N SER A 214 -11.97 -19.06 -11.79
CA SER A 214 -12.54 -18.30 -10.68
C SER A 214 -12.15 -16.84 -10.78
N LEU A 215 -13.00 -15.93 -10.34
CA LEU A 215 -12.68 -14.51 -10.16
C LEU A 215 -11.55 -14.27 -9.13
N MET A 216 -11.22 -15.29 -8.35
CA MET A 216 -10.14 -15.26 -7.35
C MET A 216 -8.86 -15.96 -7.85
N ALA A 217 -8.75 -16.26 -9.15
CA ALA A 217 -7.51 -16.74 -9.75
C ALA A 217 -6.46 -15.62 -9.73
N ILE A 218 -5.25 -15.91 -9.26
CA ILE A 218 -4.20 -14.91 -9.13
C ILE A 218 -3.28 -14.91 -10.36
N PRO A 219 -2.96 -13.74 -10.93
CA PRO A 219 -2.03 -13.63 -12.05
C PRO A 219 -0.57 -13.68 -11.60
N GLY A 220 0.35 -13.93 -12.53
CA GLY A 220 1.78 -13.68 -12.34
C GLY A 220 2.54 -14.71 -11.51
N LEU A 221 2.01 -15.93 -11.40
CA LEU A 221 2.70 -17.05 -10.76
C LEU A 221 2.76 -18.29 -11.67
N GLU A 222 2.73 -18.08 -12.98
CA GLU A 222 2.66 -19.14 -14.00
C GLU A 222 3.86 -20.09 -13.93
N ASP A 223 5.04 -19.59 -13.61
CA ASP A 223 6.28 -20.38 -13.46
C ASP A 223 6.22 -21.44 -12.34
N TYR A 224 5.26 -21.31 -11.44
CA TYR A 224 5.07 -22.23 -10.32
C TYR A 224 3.97 -23.26 -10.54
N TRP A 225 3.23 -23.19 -11.65
CA TRP A 225 2.13 -24.12 -11.92
C TRP A 225 2.60 -25.57 -12.00
N GLY A 226 1.91 -26.46 -11.29
CA GLY A 226 2.24 -27.88 -11.26
C GLY A 226 3.54 -28.26 -10.54
N THR A 227 4.18 -27.32 -9.83
CA THR A 227 5.50 -27.55 -9.21
C THR A 227 5.44 -28.12 -7.78
N GLY A 228 4.27 -28.26 -7.17
CA GLY A 228 4.11 -28.62 -5.75
C GLY A 228 4.35 -27.45 -4.79
N ILE A 229 4.66 -26.24 -5.30
CA ILE A 229 4.96 -25.07 -4.45
C ILE A 229 3.66 -24.39 -4.04
N PHE A 230 3.50 -24.17 -2.74
CA PHE A 230 2.34 -23.48 -2.18
C PHE A 230 2.37 -21.98 -2.49
N ALA A 231 1.20 -21.35 -2.72
CA ALA A 231 1.12 -19.95 -3.16
C ALA A 231 1.89 -18.98 -2.26
N THR A 232 1.86 -19.15 -0.95
CA THR A 232 2.59 -18.29 -0.02
C THR A 232 4.11 -18.41 -0.19
N GLU A 233 4.60 -19.61 -0.50
CA GLU A 233 6.02 -19.81 -0.80
C GLU A 233 6.40 -19.20 -2.14
N ALA A 234 5.56 -19.36 -3.18
CA ALA A 234 5.77 -18.75 -4.48
C ALA A 234 5.86 -17.21 -4.37
N LEU A 235 4.90 -16.59 -3.70
CA LEU A 235 4.91 -15.15 -3.42
C LEU A 235 6.17 -14.71 -2.66
N THR A 236 6.60 -15.48 -1.66
CA THR A 236 7.81 -15.17 -0.90
C THR A 236 9.05 -15.23 -1.78
N ARG A 237 9.15 -16.22 -2.65
CA ARG A 237 10.27 -16.36 -3.60
C ARG A 237 10.30 -15.19 -4.59
N GLU A 238 9.16 -14.81 -5.14
CA GLU A 238 9.07 -13.65 -6.05
C GLU A 238 9.38 -12.32 -5.33
N ALA A 239 8.91 -12.14 -4.11
CA ALA A 239 9.26 -10.96 -3.32
C ALA A 239 10.78 -10.85 -3.09
N ILE A 240 11.44 -11.97 -2.78
CA ILE A 240 12.91 -12.01 -2.59
C ILE A 240 13.66 -11.72 -3.88
N LYS A 241 13.18 -12.20 -5.04
CA LYS A 241 13.79 -11.91 -6.35
C LYS A 241 13.66 -10.44 -6.74
N ALA A 242 12.60 -9.77 -6.27
CA ALA A 242 12.30 -8.40 -6.62
C ALA A 242 13.01 -7.37 -5.72
N LEU A 243 13.57 -7.77 -4.58
CA LEU A 243 14.35 -6.94 -3.65
C LEU A 243 15.82 -6.88 -4.04
#